data_edd967e3566409a1765b0c7633fa5abc
#
_entry.id   edd967e3566409a1765b0c7633fa5abc
#
_cell.length_a   1.000
_cell.length_b   1.000
_cell.length_c   1.000
_cell.angle_alpha   90.00
_cell.angle_beta   90.00
_cell.angle_gamma   90.00
#
_symmetry.space_group_name_H-M   'P 1'
#
loop_
_entity.id
_entity.type
_entity.pdbx_description
1 polymer ?
#
loop_
_entity_poly.entity_id
_entity_poly.type
_entity_poly.pdbx_seq_one_letter_code
_entity_poly.pdbx_strand_id
1 'polypeptide(L)'
;MVFACCSYQSQAEDLNALKVKEYRLENGLTVWLNEDHSQPKVFGAVVVKAGAKDCPDTGIAHYFEHMMFKGTDRIGTLDYESEKVLLDSIAMKYDELAMTEDTAARARLQKEINELSIRSSEYVIPNEFNRLINRFGGSGLNAATSYDATIYFNTFSPQYMVQWAEINSERLINPVFRLFQSELETVYEEKNMYGDFIGGQVMDTLMARYFGPHPYAYPIIGSTKNLKNPRLTEMHKFFEDYYVASNMALILSGDFDAQQVMPILEKAFSRIRSGNAPKQEKVMLPPFNGRETMKVKFPIPFIKAMGLGFRGVSANHEDQVALNIAVNLLNNANGTGYLDKLMVEHKLMGALAINESMNEAGILAVAIMPKLLIQSYSSAEKM
;
A
#
# COMPACT_ATOMS: atom_id res chain seq x y z
N MET A 1 -9.34 -52.21 -37.37
CA MET A 1 -8.62 -51.45 -36.39
C MET A 1 -9.46 -50.19 -36.09
N VAL A 2 -10.27 -50.28 -35.01
CA VAL A 2 -11.23 -49.21 -34.66
C VAL A 2 -10.51 -48.29 -33.69
N PHE A 3 -10.27 -47.04 -34.08
CA PHE A 3 -9.77 -46.00 -33.19
C PHE A 3 -10.91 -45.53 -32.26
N ALA A 4 -10.84 -45.91 -30.98
CA ALA A 4 -11.68 -45.35 -29.95
C ALA A 4 -11.18 -43.93 -29.65
N CYS A 5 -11.95 -42.91 -30.07
CA CYS A 5 -11.78 -41.53 -29.61
C CYS A 5 -12.23 -41.45 -28.14
N CYS A 6 -11.28 -41.47 -27.18
CA CYS A 6 -11.54 -41.06 -25.82
C CYS A 6 -11.75 -39.55 -25.81
N SER A 7 -12.99 -39.12 -25.76
CA SER A 7 -13.37 -37.77 -25.42
C SER A 7 -13.03 -37.53 -23.94
N TYR A 8 -11.93 -36.90 -23.67
CA TYR A 8 -11.68 -36.26 -22.38
C TYR A 8 -12.72 -35.12 -22.25
N GLN A 9 -13.83 -35.38 -21.60
CA GLN A 9 -14.56 -34.34 -20.94
C GLN A 9 -13.73 -33.87 -19.79
N SER A 10 -13.00 -32.75 -19.93
CA SER A 10 -12.57 -31.96 -18.79
C SER A 10 -13.85 -31.54 -18.08
N GLN A 11 -14.17 -32.16 -16.96
CA GLN A 11 -14.99 -31.49 -15.96
C GLN A 11 -14.24 -30.20 -15.65
N ALA A 12 -14.76 -29.08 -16.12
CA ALA A 12 -14.44 -27.79 -15.54
C ALA A 12 -14.79 -27.97 -14.05
N GLU A 13 -13.79 -28.21 -13.21
CA GLU A 13 -13.94 -27.97 -11.78
C GLU A 13 -14.55 -26.59 -11.68
N ASP A 14 -15.70 -26.54 -11.03
CA ASP A 14 -16.36 -25.31 -10.70
C ASP A 14 -15.31 -24.51 -9.91
N LEU A 15 -14.61 -23.61 -10.59
CA LEU A 15 -13.71 -22.61 -10.01
C LEU A 15 -14.58 -21.63 -9.22
N ASN A 16 -15.52 -22.19 -8.48
CA ASN A 16 -16.33 -21.48 -7.54
C ASN A 16 -15.40 -20.98 -6.47
N ALA A 17 -14.89 -19.90 -6.87
CA ALA A 17 -14.37 -18.81 -6.11
C ALA A 17 -14.56 -19.01 -4.60
N LEU A 18 -13.56 -18.62 -3.88
CA LEU A 18 -13.53 -18.48 -2.44
C LEU A 18 -14.94 -18.37 -1.86
N LYS A 19 -15.35 -19.29 -0.99
CA LYS A 19 -16.66 -19.28 -0.32
C LYS A 19 -16.67 -18.21 0.75
N VAL A 20 -16.58 -16.95 0.33
CA VAL A 20 -16.53 -15.80 1.23
C VAL A 20 -17.93 -15.51 1.76
N LYS A 21 -18.07 -15.49 3.07
CA LYS A 21 -19.25 -15.00 3.78
C LYS A 21 -19.01 -13.55 4.18
N GLU A 22 -19.91 -12.66 3.81
CA GLU A 22 -19.87 -11.25 4.19
C GLU A 22 -20.78 -10.98 5.38
N TYR A 23 -20.26 -10.25 6.36
CA TYR A 23 -20.98 -9.75 7.52
C TYR A 23 -20.73 -8.25 7.68
N ARG A 24 -21.61 -7.58 8.40
CA ARG A 24 -21.45 -6.18 8.75
C ARG A 24 -21.74 -5.98 10.23
N LEU A 25 -20.77 -5.43 10.96
CA LEU A 25 -20.94 -5.12 12.37
C LEU A 25 -21.81 -3.87 12.55
N GLU A 26 -22.36 -3.67 13.75
CA GLU A 26 -23.24 -2.51 14.06
C GLU A 26 -22.54 -1.16 13.85
N ASN A 27 -21.23 -1.08 14.08
CA ASN A 27 -20.42 0.12 13.82
C ASN A 27 -20.15 0.40 12.34
N GLY A 28 -20.56 -0.51 11.46
CA GLY A 28 -20.40 -0.39 10.00
C GLY A 28 -19.20 -1.10 9.41
N LEU A 29 -18.37 -1.78 10.22
CA LEU A 29 -17.24 -2.55 9.73
C LEU A 29 -17.72 -3.74 8.89
N THR A 30 -17.16 -3.89 7.68
CA THR A 30 -17.39 -5.07 6.85
C THR A 30 -16.45 -6.19 7.29
N VAL A 31 -16.97 -7.43 7.38
CA VAL A 31 -16.18 -8.62 7.73
C VAL A 31 -16.34 -9.67 6.63
N TRP A 32 -15.25 -10.11 6.06
CA TRP A 32 -15.21 -11.19 5.08
C TRP A 32 -14.53 -12.42 5.67
N LEU A 33 -15.24 -13.53 5.71
CA LEU A 33 -14.77 -14.81 6.26
C LEU A 33 -14.72 -15.87 5.16
N ASN A 34 -13.56 -16.50 5.00
CA ASN A 34 -13.35 -17.66 4.16
C ASN A 34 -12.85 -18.83 5.01
N GLU A 35 -13.71 -19.79 5.28
CA GLU A 35 -13.36 -21.01 6.03
C GLU A 35 -12.58 -21.96 5.12
N ASP A 36 -11.36 -22.31 5.53
CA ASP A 36 -10.48 -23.25 4.83
C ASP A 36 -9.70 -24.09 5.85
N HIS A 37 -10.11 -25.33 6.04
CA HIS A 37 -9.52 -26.27 6.99
C HIS A 37 -8.35 -27.10 6.41
N SER A 38 -7.83 -26.72 5.26
CA SER A 38 -6.72 -27.43 4.60
C SER A 38 -5.39 -27.30 5.34
N GLN A 39 -5.22 -26.21 6.12
CA GLN A 39 -4.03 -25.96 6.93
C GLN A 39 -4.41 -25.35 8.30
N PRO A 40 -3.71 -25.69 9.40
CA PRO A 40 -4.02 -25.18 10.74
C PRO A 40 -3.49 -23.75 10.93
N LYS A 41 -3.90 -22.84 10.06
CA LYS A 41 -3.49 -21.44 10.04
C LYS A 41 -4.65 -20.54 9.67
N VAL A 42 -4.61 -19.32 10.16
CA VAL A 42 -5.52 -18.25 9.76
C VAL A 42 -4.70 -17.08 9.24
N PHE A 43 -5.00 -16.62 8.04
CA PHE A 43 -4.59 -15.32 7.55
C PHE A 43 -5.60 -14.28 8.01
N GLY A 44 -5.14 -13.22 8.65
CA GLY A 44 -5.98 -12.11 9.08
C GLY A 44 -5.46 -10.80 8.53
N ALA A 45 -6.37 -9.99 8.00
CA ALA A 45 -6.04 -8.67 7.48
C ALA A 45 -7.11 -7.63 7.81
N VAL A 46 -6.67 -6.39 8.03
CA VAL A 46 -7.52 -5.20 8.09
C VAL A 46 -7.17 -4.33 6.90
N VAL A 47 -8.15 -4.01 6.09
CA VAL A 47 -8.03 -3.09 4.95
C VAL A 47 -8.72 -1.79 5.31
N VAL A 48 -8.01 -0.68 5.20
CA VAL A 48 -8.54 0.68 5.31
C VAL A 48 -8.63 1.26 3.91
N LYS A 49 -9.79 1.76 3.50
CA LYS A 49 -10.02 2.36 2.18
C LYS A 49 -9.48 3.80 2.14
N ALA A 50 -8.22 3.94 2.53
CA ALA A 50 -7.47 5.19 2.48
C ALA A 50 -6.01 4.87 2.18
N GLY A 51 -5.43 5.64 1.27
CA GLY A 51 -4.06 5.47 0.82
C GLY A 51 -3.43 6.80 0.41
N ALA A 52 -2.40 6.74 -0.41
CA ALA A 52 -1.64 7.92 -0.78
C ALA A 52 -2.44 8.98 -1.54
N LYS A 53 -3.48 8.59 -2.29
CA LYS A 53 -4.35 9.54 -3.00
C LYS A 53 -5.15 10.45 -2.07
N ASP A 54 -5.41 10.00 -0.84
CA ASP A 54 -6.20 10.71 0.17
C ASP A 54 -5.41 11.80 0.89
N CYS A 55 -4.10 11.82 0.70
CA CYS A 55 -3.16 12.82 1.20
C CYS A 55 -2.01 13.03 0.20
N PRO A 56 -2.30 13.51 -1.03
CA PRO A 56 -1.34 13.51 -2.13
C PRO A 56 -0.07 14.31 -1.80
N ASP A 57 1.07 13.83 -2.26
CA ASP A 57 2.43 14.38 -2.06
C ASP A 57 2.96 14.38 -0.62
N THR A 58 2.12 14.19 0.38
CA THR A 58 2.52 14.32 1.80
C THR A 58 3.28 13.11 2.33
N GLY A 59 2.99 11.91 1.82
CA GLY A 59 3.50 10.64 2.36
C GLY A 59 2.83 10.22 3.68
N ILE A 60 1.81 10.95 4.14
CA ILE A 60 1.15 10.69 5.44
C ILE A 60 0.60 9.28 5.52
N ALA A 61 -0.08 8.77 4.49
CA ALA A 61 -0.66 7.44 4.52
C ALA A 61 0.38 6.34 4.77
N HIS A 62 1.53 6.42 4.06
CA HIS A 62 2.62 5.47 4.22
C HIS A 62 3.33 5.64 5.57
N TYR A 63 3.61 6.88 5.98
CA TYR A 63 4.22 7.11 7.28
C TYR A 63 3.29 6.70 8.43
N PHE A 64 1.99 6.94 8.31
CA PHE A 64 1.00 6.48 9.29
C PHE A 64 0.98 4.95 9.40
N GLU A 65 1.13 4.23 8.29
CA GLU A 65 1.27 2.78 8.27
C GLU A 65 2.40 2.33 9.21
N HIS A 66 3.59 2.94 9.13
CA HIS A 66 4.73 2.67 10.02
C HIS A 66 4.39 2.94 11.49
N MET A 67 3.69 4.05 11.76
CA MET A 67 3.31 4.43 13.11
C MET A 67 2.34 3.46 13.76
N MET A 68 1.53 2.74 12.96
CA MET A 68 0.59 1.73 13.44
C MET A 68 1.25 0.50 14.09
N PHE A 69 2.57 0.35 14.01
CA PHE A 69 3.34 -0.68 14.69
C PHE A 69 3.98 -0.20 16.00
N LYS A 70 3.86 1.08 16.33
CA LYS A 70 4.48 1.67 17.54
C LYS A 70 3.66 1.45 18.80
N GLY A 71 2.44 0.91 18.66
CA GLY A 71 1.54 0.58 19.76
C GLY A 71 0.44 1.63 20.00
N THR A 72 -0.13 1.58 21.17
CA THR A 72 -1.33 2.34 21.57
C THR A 72 -1.10 2.99 22.92
N ASP A 73 -2.12 3.61 23.49
CA ASP A 73 -2.15 4.06 24.89
C ASP A 73 -2.00 2.91 25.90
N ARG A 74 -2.14 1.64 25.48
CA ARG A 74 -2.06 0.43 26.32
C ARG A 74 -0.94 -0.52 25.94
N ILE A 75 -0.43 -0.45 24.71
CA ILE A 75 0.62 -1.30 24.17
C ILE A 75 1.83 -0.43 23.79
N GLY A 76 3.01 -0.79 24.21
CA GLY A 76 4.25 -0.08 23.86
C GLY A 76 4.65 1.01 24.83
N THR A 77 4.01 1.11 25.99
CA THR A 77 4.31 2.12 27.02
C THR A 77 4.38 1.54 28.42
N LEU A 78 5.23 2.10 29.26
CA LEU A 78 5.30 1.81 30.70
C LEU A 78 4.30 2.66 31.50
N ASP A 79 4.07 3.91 31.07
CA ASP A 79 3.18 4.89 31.70
C ASP A 79 2.73 5.89 30.62
N TYR A 80 1.55 5.66 30.06
CA TYR A 80 1.02 6.50 28.98
C TYR A 80 0.69 7.92 29.43
N GLU A 81 0.19 8.11 30.66
CA GLU A 81 -0.17 9.45 31.13
C GLU A 81 1.05 10.38 31.19
N SER A 82 2.18 9.85 31.67
CA SER A 82 3.44 10.59 31.69
C SER A 82 4.05 10.76 30.28
N GLU A 83 3.97 9.72 29.44
CA GLU A 83 4.44 9.75 28.06
C GLU A 83 3.67 10.77 27.22
N LYS A 84 2.34 10.81 27.37
CA LYS A 84 1.42 11.66 26.62
C LYS A 84 1.79 13.14 26.68
N VAL A 85 2.15 13.65 27.86
CA VAL A 85 2.53 15.06 28.05
C VAL A 85 3.73 15.43 27.15
N LEU A 86 4.68 14.51 27.01
CA LEU A 86 5.85 14.71 26.16
C LEU A 86 5.48 14.60 24.69
N LEU A 87 4.65 13.63 24.32
CA LEU A 87 4.17 13.43 22.94
C LEU A 87 3.35 14.63 22.44
N ASP A 88 2.46 15.18 23.28
CA ASP A 88 1.69 16.39 22.95
C ASP A 88 2.63 17.59 22.72
N SER A 89 3.68 17.73 23.55
CA SER A 89 4.69 18.77 23.37
C SER A 89 5.52 18.59 22.08
N ILE A 90 5.86 17.35 21.74
CA ILE A 90 6.56 17.02 20.48
C ILE A 90 5.68 17.38 19.29
N ALA A 91 4.38 17.03 19.32
CA ALA A 91 3.45 17.34 18.25
C ALA A 91 3.36 18.84 17.99
N MET A 92 3.19 19.65 19.03
CA MET A 92 3.14 21.12 18.91
C MET A 92 4.42 21.69 18.29
N LYS A 93 5.59 21.15 18.68
CA LYS A 93 6.86 21.63 18.14
C LYS A 93 7.11 21.23 16.68
N TYR A 94 6.60 20.06 16.25
CA TYR A 94 6.63 19.70 14.83
C TYR A 94 5.74 20.61 13.99
N ASP A 95 4.57 20.98 14.49
CA ASP A 95 3.69 21.92 13.79
C ASP A 95 4.31 23.33 13.72
N GLU A 96 4.96 23.79 14.78
CA GLU A 96 5.74 25.04 14.79
C GLU A 96 6.91 24.98 13.81
N LEU A 97 7.65 23.86 13.79
CA LEU A 97 8.77 23.63 12.87
C LEU A 97 8.32 23.68 11.41
N ALA A 98 7.17 23.10 11.09
CA ALA A 98 6.64 23.08 9.75
C ALA A 98 6.28 24.50 9.21
N MET A 99 5.94 25.43 10.11
CA MET A 99 5.60 26.82 9.79
C MET A 99 6.79 27.77 9.86
N THR A 100 7.93 27.33 10.37
CA THR A 100 9.10 28.18 10.61
C THR A 100 10.05 28.12 9.42
N GLU A 101 10.38 29.27 8.81
CA GLU A 101 11.33 29.39 7.70
C GLU A 101 12.76 29.74 8.17
N ASP A 102 12.88 30.45 9.29
CA ASP A 102 14.17 30.89 9.84
C ASP A 102 15.05 29.70 10.24
N THR A 103 16.22 29.60 9.65
CA THR A 103 17.15 28.49 9.84
C THR A 103 17.60 28.30 11.30
N ALA A 104 17.84 29.40 12.04
CA ALA A 104 18.28 29.32 13.43
C ALA A 104 17.14 28.88 14.35
N ALA A 105 15.92 29.37 14.12
CA ALA A 105 14.73 28.95 14.83
C ALA A 105 14.41 27.47 14.56
N ARG A 106 14.52 27.02 13.31
CA ARG A 106 14.35 25.60 12.94
C ARG A 106 15.37 24.70 13.67
N ALA A 107 16.64 25.08 13.69
CA ALA A 107 17.67 24.31 14.39
C ALA A 107 17.40 24.21 15.91
N ARG A 108 16.89 25.29 16.53
CA ARG A 108 16.49 25.27 17.93
C ARG A 108 15.30 24.34 18.17
N LEU A 109 14.25 24.43 17.36
CA LEU A 109 13.08 23.56 17.45
C LEU A 109 13.45 22.08 17.28
N GLN A 110 14.29 21.75 16.31
CA GLN A 110 14.79 20.39 16.12
C GLN A 110 15.54 19.87 17.34
N LYS A 111 16.37 20.71 17.99
CA LYS A 111 17.04 20.35 19.22
C LYS A 111 16.05 20.07 20.36
N GLU A 112 15.05 20.94 20.55
CA GLU A 112 14.01 20.77 21.56
C GLU A 112 13.17 19.50 21.31
N ILE A 113 12.80 19.21 20.06
CA ILE A 113 12.13 17.98 19.66
C ILE A 113 12.97 16.76 20.02
N ASN A 114 14.28 16.79 19.72
CA ASN A 114 15.18 15.69 20.04
C ASN A 114 15.27 15.45 21.56
N GLU A 115 15.42 16.51 22.36
CA GLU A 115 15.46 16.41 23.83
C GLU A 115 14.16 15.82 24.41
N LEU A 116 13.00 16.23 23.89
CA LEU A 116 11.70 15.68 24.28
C LEU A 116 11.56 14.22 23.85
N SER A 117 12.01 13.87 22.64
CA SER A 117 11.96 12.51 22.11
C SER A 117 12.82 11.55 22.93
N ILE A 118 14.00 11.97 23.37
CA ILE A 118 14.84 11.18 24.28
C ILE A 118 14.11 10.92 25.61
N ARG A 119 13.51 11.94 26.21
CA ARG A 119 12.75 11.80 27.46
C ARG A 119 11.52 10.91 27.28
N SER A 120 10.79 11.07 26.17
CA SER A 120 9.62 10.24 25.84
C SER A 120 10.03 8.77 25.67
N SER A 121 11.21 8.49 25.11
CA SER A 121 11.69 7.13 24.89
C SER A 121 11.90 6.32 26.18
N GLU A 122 12.04 6.97 27.34
CA GLU A 122 12.17 6.32 28.64
C GLU A 122 10.88 5.56 29.04
N TYR A 123 9.74 5.96 28.51
CA TYR A 123 8.45 5.30 28.74
C TYR A 123 8.15 4.19 27.73
N VAL A 124 8.94 4.06 26.66
CA VAL A 124 8.64 3.13 25.56
C VAL A 124 9.04 1.70 25.89
N ILE A 125 8.14 0.76 25.65
CA ILE A 125 8.44 -0.68 25.56
C ILE A 125 8.72 -1.03 24.10
N PRO A 126 9.99 -1.16 23.68
CA PRO A 126 10.33 -1.32 22.27
C PRO A 126 9.72 -2.57 21.66
N ASN A 127 9.15 -2.42 20.47
CA ASN A 127 8.60 -3.50 19.64
C ASN A 127 7.55 -4.39 20.37
N GLU A 128 6.85 -3.86 21.37
CA GLU A 128 5.90 -4.66 22.16
C GLU A 128 4.78 -5.21 21.28
N PHE A 129 4.25 -4.43 20.34
CA PHE A 129 3.22 -4.88 19.40
C PHE A 129 3.67 -6.15 18.65
N ASN A 130 4.86 -6.12 18.04
CA ASN A 130 5.42 -7.26 17.32
C ASN A 130 5.67 -8.45 18.23
N ARG A 131 6.15 -8.21 19.46
CA ARG A 131 6.36 -9.27 20.45
C ARG A 131 5.07 -9.95 20.88
N LEU A 132 3.98 -9.18 21.04
CA LEU A 132 2.67 -9.72 21.35
C LEU A 132 2.14 -10.60 20.20
N ILE A 133 2.20 -10.12 18.96
CA ILE A 133 1.82 -10.92 17.79
C ILE A 133 2.61 -12.24 17.74
N ASN A 134 3.94 -12.17 17.85
CA ASN A 134 4.79 -13.36 17.83
C ASN A 134 4.50 -14.31 18.99
N ARG A 135 4.29 -13.78 20.22
CA ARG A 135 3.96 -14.57 21.41
C ARG A 135 2.70 -15.39 21.24
N PHE A 136 1.72 -14.89 20.51
CA PHE A 136 0.46 -15.56 20.20
C PHE A 136 0.48 -16.25 18.82
N GLY A 137 1.65 -16.76 18.41
CA GLY A 137 1.80 -17.60 17.22
C GLY A 137 1.62 -16.86 15.89
N GLY A 138 1.70 -15.52 15.90
CA GLY A 138 1.68 -14.72 14.70
C GLY A 138 2.99 -14.79 13.92
N SER A 139 2.90 -14.77 12.61
CA SER A 139 4.05 -14.73 11.69
C SER A 139 3.70 -13.91 10.45
N GLY A 140 4.72 -13.45 9.74
CA GLY A 140 4.52 -12.65 8.53
C GLY A 140 3.79 -11.33 8.78
N LEU A 141 3.94 -10.75 9.99
CA LEU A 141 3.37 -9.45 10.30
C LEU A 141 3.94 -8.39 9.36
N ASN A 142 3.05 -7.76 8.59
CA ASN A 142 3.42 -6.73 7.64
C ASN A 142 2.25 -5.78 7.37
N ALA A 143 2.53 -4.74 6.61
CA ALA A 143 1.53 -3.85 6.06
C ALA A 143 1.96 -3.37 4.67
N ALA A 144 1.04 -2.75 3.95
CA ALA A 144 1.33 -2.12 2.67
C ALA A 144 0.36 -0.97 2.42
N THR A 145 0.91 0.14 1.96
CA THR A 145 0.14 1.31 1.51
C THR A 145 0.17 1.39 -0.01
N SER A 146 -1.01 1.46 -0.61
CA SER A 146 -1.20 1.74 -2.03
C SER A 146 -1.75 3.16 -2.24
N TYR A 147 -2.12 3.49 -3.45
CA TYR A 147 -2.84 4.75 -3.71
C TYR A 147 -4.23 4.77 -3.06
N ASP A 148 -4.93 3.64 -3.04
CA ASP A 148 -6.36 3.56 -2.69
C ASP A 148 -6.64 2.93 -1.32
N ALA A 149 -5.66 2.25 -0.73
CA ALA A 149 -5.87 1.51 0.50
C ALA A 149 -4.56 1.29 1.27
N THR A 150 -4.72 1.11 2.58
CA THR A 150 -3.67 0.59 3.47
C THR A 150 -4.15 -0.74 4.05
N ILE A 151 -3.31 -1.77 3.99
CA ILE A 151 -3.61 -3.11 4.50
C ILE A 151 -2.61 -3.49 5.59
N TYR A 152 -3.10 -4.08 6.68
CA TYR A 152 -2.33 -4.62 7.79
C TYR A 152 -2.65 -6.10 7.90
N PHE A 153 -1.66 -6.98 7.89
CA PHE A 153 -1.93 -8.41 7.84
C PHE A 153 -0.85 -9.24 8.54
N ASN A 154 -1.24 -10.42 8.95
CA ASN A 154 -0.35 -11.49 9.39
C ASN A 154 -1.06 -12.83 9.38
N THR A 155 -0.29 -13.91 9.49
CA THR A 155 -0.80 -15.27 9.72
C THR A 155 -0.66 -15.62 11.20
N PHE A 156 -1.60 -16.38 11.75
CA PHE A 156 -1.57 -16.83 13.14
C PHE A 156 -2.22 -18.21 13.33
N SER A 157 -2.04 -18.82 14.49
CA SER A 157 -2.64 -20.11 14.82
C SER A 157 -4.09 -19.92 15.31
N PRO A 158 -5.07 -20.75 14.87
CA PRO A 158 -6.50 -20.62 15.18
C PRO A 158 -6.81 -20.47 16.67
N GLN A 159 -6.08 -21.16 17.53
CA GLN A 159 -6.25 -21.14 19.00
C GLN A 159 -6.04 -19.73 19.61
N TYR A 160 -5.41 -18.82 18.90
CA TYR A 160 -5.13 -17.45 19.35
C TYR A 160 -6.04 -16.41 18.70
N MET A 161 -7.19 -16.82 18.17
CA MET A 161 -8.16 -15.92 17.52
C MET A 161 -8.56 -14.75 18.41
N VAL A 162 -8.81 -14.98 19.68
CA VAL A 162 -9.19 -13.92 20.65
C VAL A 162 -8.07 -12.91 20.81
N GLN A 163 -6.84 -13.37 21.03
CA GLN A 163 -5.68 -12.52 21.22
C GLN A 163 -5.36 -11.72 19.94
N TRP A 164 -5.46 -12.38 18.79
CA TRP A 164 -5.28 -11.73 17.50
C TRP A 164 -6.30 -10.60 17.29
N ALA A 165 -7.57 -10.87 17.57
CA ALA A 165 -8.64 -9.90 17.42
C ALA A 165 -8.45 -8.70 18.37
N GLU A 166 -8.12 -8.93 19.64
CA GLU A 166 -7.86 -7.88 20.62
C GLU A 166 -6.67 -7.00 20.25
N ILE A 167 -5.52 -7.59 19.86
CA ILE A 167 -4.32 -6.83 19.50
C ILE A 167 -4.53 -6.01 18.24
N ASN A 168 -5.16 -6.61 17.20
CA ASN A 168 -5.36 -5.90 15.93
C ASN A 168 -6.48 -4.87 15.99
N SER A 169 -7.52 -5.05 16.81
CA SER A 169 -8.51 -3.99 17.03
C SER A 169 -7.94 -2.83 17.86
N GLU A 170 -7.12 -3.12 18.86
CA GLU A 170 -6.55 -2.12 19.76
C GLU A 170 -5.77 -1.03 19.00
N ARG A 171 -4.90 -1.40 18.05
CA ARG A 171 -4.16 -0.41 17.24
C ARG A 171 -5.04 0.48 16.37
N LEU A 172 -6.30 0.07 16.08
CA LEU A 172 -7.24 0.84 15.27
C LEU A 172 -8.10 1.79 16.11
N ILE A 173 -8.01 1.70 17.44
CA ILE A 173 -8.79 2.51 18.37
C ILE A 173 -8.01 3.76 18.78
N ASN A 174 -6.85 3.57 19.39
CA ASN A 174 -6.02 4.66 19.92
C ASN A 174 -4.54 4.47 19.58
N PRO A 175 -4.13 4.57 18.29
CA PRO A 175 -2.72 4.52 17.93
C PRO A 175 -1.97 5.71 18.53
N VAL A 176 -0.76 5.47 19.02
CA VAL A 176 0.09 6.49 19.61
C VAL A 176 1.36 6.67 18.79
N PHE A 177 1.65 7.92 18.40
CA PHE A 177 2.79 8.25 17.53
C PHE A 177 4.08 8.43 18.32
N ARG A 178 4.47 7.40 19.08
CA ARG A 178 5.74 7.36 19.80
C ARG A 178 6.90 7.02 18.87
N LEU A 179 8.12 7.44 19.26
CA LEU A 179 9.33 7.27 18.46
C LEU A 179 9.22 7.89 17.05
N PHE A 180 8.39 8.93 16.91
CA PHE A 180 8.11 9.57 15.63
C PHE A 180 9.40 10.02 14.92
N GLN A 181 10.34 10.67 15.63
CA GLN A 181 11.61 11.11 15.04
C GLN A 181 12.41 9.95 14.43
N SER A 182 12.56 8.86 15.17
CA SER A 182 13.30 7.68 14.71
C SER A 182 12.64 7.03 13.48
N GLU A 183 11.32 6.99 13.47
CA GLU A 183 10.59 6.41 12.32
C GLU A 183 10.63 7.33 11.10
N LEU A 184 10.63 8.65 11.30
CA LEU A 184 10.82 9.60 10.22
C LEU A 184 12.17 9.38 9.51
N GLU A 185 13.22 9.12 10.27
CA GLU A 185 14.55 8.79 9.73
C GLU A 185 14.48 7.48 8.90
N THR A 186 13.77 6.46 9.37
CA THR A 186 13.56 5.21 8.65
C THR A 186 12.84 5.44 7.31
N VAL A 187 11.73 6.16 7.32
CA VAL A 187 10.96 6.49 6.09
C VAL A 187 11.79 7.35 5.13
N TYR A 188 12.63 8.24 5.67
CA TYR A 188 13.53 9.06 4.87
C TYR A 188 14.61 8.22 4.17
N GLU A 189 15.20 7.26 4.88
CA GLU A 189 16.16 6.32 4.29
C GLU A 189 15.51 5.41 3.24
N GLU A 190 14.28 4.96 3.48
CA GLU A 190 13.51 4.22 2.49
C GLU A 190 13.27 5.06 1.23
N LYS A 191 12.94 6.35 1.38
CA LYS A 191 12.82 7.28 0.25
C LYS A 191 14.14 7.45 -0.50
N ASN A 192 15.26 7.51 0.21
CA ASN A 192 16.59 7.58 -0.40
C ASN A 192 16.88 6.30 -1.20
N MET A 193 16.65 5.12 -0.60
CA MET A 193 16.83 3.83 -1.28
C MET A 193 15.96 3.71 -2.54
N TYR A 194 14.70 4.16 -2.47
CA TYR A 194 13.82 4.22 -3.64
C TYR A 194 14.34 5.19 -4.70
N GLY A 195 14.88 6.35 -4.27
CA GLY A 195 15.51 7.35 -5.15
C GLY A 195 16.80 6.85 -5.81
N ASP A 196 17.57 5.99 -5.14
CA ASP A 196 18.77 5.37 -5.67
C ASP A 196 18.46 4.24 -6.67
N PHE A 197 17.26 3.67 -6.59
CA PHE A 197 16.80 2.72 -7.58
C PHE A 197 16.43 3.45 -8.88
N ILE A 198 17.18 3.17 -9.94
CA ILE A 198 17.07 3.83 -11.26
C ILE A 198 15.62 3.85 -11.78
N GLY A 199 14.88 2.75 -11.55
CA GLY A 199 13.49 2.63 -11.95
C GLY A 199 12.55 3.58 -11.18
N GLY A 200 12.85 3.90 -9.93
CA GLY A 200 12.01 4.72 -9.07
C GLY A 200 11.84 6.15 -9.58
N GLN A 201 12.95 6.85 -9.85
CA GLN A 201 12.92 8.22 -10.38
C GLN A 201 12.25 8.31 -11.76
N VAL A 202 12.48 7.31 -12.61
CA VAL A 202 11.84 7.23 -13.93
C VAL A 202 10.34 7.03 -13.75
N MET A 203 9.93 6.13 -12.84
CA MET A 203 8.52 5.86 -12.58
C MET A 203 7.81 7.09 -11.99
N ASP A 204 8.38 7.78 -11.00
CA ASP A 204 7.81 9.01 -10.45
C ASP A 204 7.59 10.07 -11.54
N THR A 205 8.56 10.24 -12.43
CA THR A 205 8.46 11.17 -13.57
C THR A 205 7.35 10.77 -14.54
N LEU A 206 7.22 9.47 -14.83
CA LEU A 206 6.19 8.93 -15.71
C LEU A 206 4.80 9.11 -15.08
N MET A 207 4.64 8.75 -13.81
CA MET A 207 3.38 8.89 -13.06
C MET A 207 2.93 10.33 -12.99
N ALA A 208 3.84 11.25 -12.64
CA ALA A 208 3.56 12.68 -12.58
C ALA A 208 3.07 13.23 -13.94
N ARG A 209 3.68 12.83 -15.04
CA ARG A 209 3.28 13.29 -16.38
C ARG A 209 2.01 12.61 -16.87
N TYR A 210 1.86 11.31 -16.59
CA TYR A 210 0.72 10.51 -17.05
C TYR A 210 -0.57 10.89 -16.34
N PHE A 211 -0.54 11.05 -15.02
CA PHE A 211 -1.71 11.37 -14.22
C PHE A 211 -1.96 12.88 -14.05
N GLY A 212 -0.92 13.72 -14.24
CA GLY A 212 -1.07 15.18 -14.19
C GLY A 212 -1.74 15.70 -12.90
N PRO A 213 -2.99 16.21 -12.97
CA PRO A 213 -3.66 16.77 -11.79
C PRO A 213 -4.24 15.70 -10.84
N HIS A 214 -4.26 14.42 -11.25
CA HIS A 214 -4.82 13.34 -10.44
C HIS A 214 -3.90 13.01 -9.26
N PRO A 215 -4.42 12.66 -8.06
CA PRO A 215 -3.62 12.26 -6.91
C PRO A 215 -2.62 11.12 -7.17
N TYR A 216 -2.89 10.24 -8.14
CA TYR A 216 -1.95 9.18 -8.55
C TYR A 216 -0.66 9.70 -9.22
N ALA A 217 -0.57 10.99 -9.48
CA ALA A 217 0.66 11.61 -9.99
C ALA A 217 1.78 11.69 -8.94
N TYR A 218 1.46 11.58 -7.67
CA TYR A 218 2.41 11.76 -6.57
C TYR A 218 2.91 10.40 -6.04
N PRO A 219 4.18 10.30 -5.61
CA PRO A 219 4.70 9.06 -5.05
C PRO A 219 4.02 8.72 -3.71
N ILE A 220 3.77 7.43 -3.48
CA ILE A 220 3.11 6.93 -2.25
C ILE A 220 3.88 7.34 -1.00
N ILE A 221 5.21 7.28 -1.03
CA ILE A 221 6.08 7.67 0.08
C ILE A 221 6.15 9.20 0.29
N GLY A 222 5.55 9.99 -0.60
CA GLY A 222 5.56 11.44 -0.55
C GLY A 222 6.83 12.09 -1.10
N SER A 223 6.85 13.42 -1.12
CA SER A 223 8.02 14.20 -1.53
C SER A 223 9.02 14.40 -0.40
N THR A 224 10.29 14.52 -0.74
CA THR A 224 11.36 14.86 0.22
C THR A 224 11.08 16.16 0.97
N LYS A 225 10.42 17.13 0.31
CA LYS A 225 10.04 18.40 0.92
C LYS A 225 9.07 18.19 2.09
N ASN A 226 8.05 17.37 1.90
CA ASN A 226 7.03 17.11 2.90
C ASN A 226 7.57 16.21 4.03
N LEU A 227 8.38 15.21 3.71
CA LEU A 227 9.05 14.39 4.72
C LEU A 227 10.00 15.19 5.63
N LYS A 228 10.61 16.29 5.13
CA LYS A 228 11.42 17.20 5.95
C LYS A 228 10.60 18.14 6.84
N ASN A 229 9.30 18.23 6.63
CA ASN A 229 8.38 19.09 7.37
C ASN A 229 7.11 18.34 7.76
N PRO A 230 7.23 17.25 8.53
CA PRO A 230 6.07 16.45 8.92
C PRO A 230 5.18 17.24 9.87
N ARG A 231 3.88 17.03 9.76
CA ARG A 231 2.87 17.63 10.64
C ARG A 231 2.10 16.54 11.35
N LEU A 232 2.27 16.43 12.66
CA LEU A 232 1.59 15.41 13.42
C LEU A 232 0.09 15.63 13.48
N THR A 233 -0.36 16.89 13.53
CA THR A 233 -1.79 17.23 13.45
C THR A 233 -2.45 16.74 12.18
N GLU A 234 -1.77 16.80 11.03
CA GLU A 234 -2.29 16.24 9.77
C GLU A 234 -2.37 14.72 9.82
N MET A 235 -1.42 14.05 10.48
CA MET A 235 -1.45 12.59 10.66
C MET A 235 -2.57 12.17 11.61
N HIS A 236 -2.81 12.88 12.70
CA HIS A 236 -3.97 12.67 13.58
C HIS A 236 -5.28 12.86 12.81
N LYS A 237 -5.36 13.94 12.01
CA LYS A 237 -6.53 14.20 11.18
C LYS A 237 -6.76 13.08 10.15
N PHE A 238 -5.71 12.56 9.52
CA PHE A 238 -5.83 11.42 8.60
C PHE A 238 -6.42 10.18 9.31
N PHE A 239 -5.97 9.89 10.53
CA PHE A 239 -6.57 8.84 11.34
C PHE A 239 -8.05 9.12 11.65
N GLU A 240 -8.38 10.33 12.11
CA GLU A 240 -9.75 10.71 12.43
C GLU A 240 -10.69 10.64 11.23
N ASP A 241 -10.23 11.05 10.07
CA ASP A 241 -11.03 11.10 8.85
C ASP A 241 -11.26 9.71 8.25
N TYR A 242 -10.25 8.85 8.22
CA TYR A 242 -10.28 7.63 7.42
C TYR A 242 -10.33 6.32 8.21
N TYR A 243 -9.85 6.30 9.47
CA TYR A 243 -9.84 5.09 10.29
C TYR A 243 -11.15 4.97 11.09
N VAL A 244 -12.25 4.92 10.36
CA VAL A 244 -13.61 4.71 10.85
C VAL A 244 -14.15 3.38 10.34
N ALA A 245 -14.97 2.71 11.15
CA ALA A 245 -15.40 1.32 10.88
C ALA A 245 -16.03 1.12 9.49
N SER A 246 -16.85 2.05 9.01
CA SER A 246 -17.50 1.96 7.69
C SER A 246 -16.51 2.08 6.51
N ASN A 247 -15.32 2.61 6.77
CA ASN A 247 -14.24 2.75 5.77
C ASN A 247 -13.23 1.60 5.82
N MET A 248 -13.49 0.56 6.59
CA MET A 248 -12.61 -0.58 6.78
C MET A 248 -13.28 -1.90 6.44
N ALA A 249 -12.46 -2.89 6.14
CA ALA A 249 -12.87 -4.28 6.04
C ALA A 249 -11.90 -5.18 6.81
N LEU A 250 -12.45 -6.15 7.52
CA LEU A 250 -11.73 -7.22 8.18
C LEU A 250 -11.83 -8.48 7.32
N ILE A 251 -10.71 -9.12 7.06
CA ILE A 251 -10.62 -10.33 6.25
C ILE A 251 -9.99 -11.43 7.09
N LEU A 252 -10.66 -12.57 7.20
CA LEU A 252 -10.09 -13.80 7.76
C LEU A 252 -10.23 -14.93 6.74
N SER A 253 -9.15 -15.64 6.51
CA SER A 253 -9.15 -16.85 5.67
C SER A 253 -8.32 -17.94 6.34
N GLY A 254 -8.89 -19.14 6.51
CA GLY A 254 -8.19 -20.28 7.09
C GLY A 254 -9.04 -21.14 8.00
N ASP A 255 -8.38 -21.80 8.96
CA ASP A 255 -8.95 -22.83 9.82
C ASP A 255 -9.73 -22.23 11.00
N PHE A 256 -11.00 -21.99 10.80
CA PHE A 256 -11.93 -21.55 11.85
C PHE A 256 -13.38 -21.84 11.45
N ASP A 257 -14.28 -21.84 12.45
CA ASP A 257 -15.73 -21.85 12.28
C ASP A 257 -16.26 -20.43 12.38
N ALA A 258 -16.95 -19.95 11.35
CA ALA A 258 -17.45 -18.57 11.28
C ALA A 258 -18.45 -18.23 12.40
N GLN A 259 -19.27 -19.22 12.83
CA GLN A 259 -20.26 -18.99 13.90
C GLN A 259 -19.57 -18.78 15.26
N GLN A 260 -18.43 -19.46 15.48
CA GLN A 260 -17.65 -19.29 16.71
C GLN A 260 -16.80 -18.03 16.70
N VAL A 261 -16.30 -17.63 15.53
CA VAL A 261 -15.39 -16.48 15.40
C VAL A 261 -16.14 -15.14 15.39
N MET A 262 -17.33 -15.07 14.79
CA MET A 262 -18.09 -13.82 14.70
C MET A 262 -18.30 -13.11 16.05
N PRO A 263 -18.72 -13.78 17.14
CA PRO A 263 -18.86 -13.11 18.45
C PRO A 263 -17.54 -12.54 18.99
N ILE A 264 -16.40 -13.18 18.68
CA ILE A 264 -15.07 -12.71 19.08
C ILE A 264 -14.72 -11.43 18.32
N LEU A 265 -14.96 -11.44 16.99
CA LEU A 265 -14.69 -10.28 16.14
C LEU A 265 -15.61 -9.11 16.50
N GLU A 266 -16.89 -9.37 16.73
CA GLU A 266 -17.84 -8.35 17.13
C GLU A 266 -17.42 -7.70 18.46
N LYS A 267 -17.07 -8.48 19.47
CA LYS A 267 -16.59 -7.97 20.75
C LYS A 267 -15.34 -7.10 20.61
N ALA A 268 -14.38 -7.50 19.80
CA ALA A 268 -13.11 -6.79 19.65
C ALA A 268 -13.24 -5.55 18.76
N PHE A 269 -13.84 -5.70 17.58
CA PHE A 269 -13.83 -4.67 16.54
C PHE A 269 -15.03 -3.69 16.60
N SER A 270 -16.12 -3.98 17.34
CA SER A 270 -17.20 -3.02 17.54
C SER A 270 -16.77 -1.77 18.33
N ARG A 271 -15.63 -1.84 19.02
CA ARG A 271 -15.02 -0.70 19.74
C ARG A 271 -14.42 0.33 18.78
N ILE A 272 -14.21 -0.02 17.52
CA ILE A 272 -13.71 0.92 16.51
C ILE A 272 -14.79 1.98 16.27
N ARG A 273 -14.35 3.22 16.19
CA ARG A 273 -15.20 4.39 16.01
C ARG A 273 -16.08 4.26 14.76
N SER A 274 -17.38 4.44 14.93
CA SER A 274 -18.31 4.62 13.83
C SER A 274 -18.08 5.97 13.16
N GLY A 275 -18.41 6.09 11.89
CA GLY A 275 -18.29 7.33 11.14
C GLY A 275 -18.28 7.08 9.64
N ASN A 276 -18.17 8.14 8.88
CA ASN A 276 -17.99 8.08 7.42
C ASN A 276 -16.73 8.82 7.06
N ALA A 277 -15.91 8.21 6.22
CA ALA A 277 -14.77 8.91 5.63
C ALA A 277 -15.23 10.09 4.76
N PRO A 278 -14.40 11.12 4.62
CA PRO A 278 -14.69 12.23 3.73
C PRO A 278 -15.00 11.76 2.31
N LYS A 279 -16.03 12.36 1.71
CA LYS A 279 -16.28 12.13 0.28
C LYS A 279 -15.20 12.82 -0.54
N GLN A 280 -14.54 12.04 -1.36
CA GLN A 280 -13.56 12.59 -2.29
C GLN A 280 -14.22 12.91 -3.63
N GLU A 281 -13.85 14.06 -4.19
CA GLU A 281 -14.20 14.38 -5.56
C GLU A 281 -13.31 13.58 -6.51
N LYS A 282 -13.93 12.85 -7.42
CA LYS A 282 -13.18 12.11 -8.45
C LYS A 282 -12.54 13.08 -9.43
N VAL A 283 -11.23 13.02 -9.53
CA VAL A 283 -10.50 13.80 -10.53
C VAL A 283 -10.53 13.06 -11.86
N MET A 284 -11.26 13.61 -12.82
CA MET A 284 -11.33 13.02 -14.17
C MET A 284 -10.05 13.30 -14.95
N LEU A 285 -9.44 12.24 -15.46
CA LEU A 285 -8.29 12.37 -16.36
C LEU A 285 -8.78 12.72 -17.77
N PRO A 286 -8.31 13.83 -18.36
CA PRO A 286 -8.63 14.13 -19.74
C PRO A 286 -8.03 13.07 -20.68
N PRO A 287 -8.68 12.77 -21.82
CA PRO A 287 -8.07 11.93 -22.84
C PRO A 287 -6.81 12.60 -23.40
N PHE A 288 -5.89 11.80 -23.91
CA PHE A 288 -4.74 12.37 -24.63
C PHE A 288 -5.19 12.97 -25.96
N ASN A 289 -4.72 14.18 -26.24
CA ASN A 289 -4.96 14.86 -27.54
C ASN A 289 -3.90 14.40 -28.57
N GLY A 290 -4.02 13.15 -29.03
CA GLY A 290 -3.06 12.56 -29.93
C GLY A 290 -1.81 12.03 -29.20
N ARG A 291 -0.69 11.94 -29.95
CA ARG A 291 0.58 11.43 -29.42
C ARG A 291 1.35 12.53 -28.70
N GLU A 292 1.53 12.38 -27.41
CA GLU A 292 2.45 13.18 -26.60
C GLU A 292 3.79 12.45 -26.46
N THR A 293 4.89 13.18 -26.49
CA THR A 293 6.24 12.58 -26.33
C THR A 293 6.94 13.22 -25.14
N MET A 294 7.50 12.37 -24.29
CA MET A 294 8.32 12.77 -23.15
C MET A 294 9.70 12.12 -23.26
N LYS A 295 10.74 12.85 -22.91
CA LYS A 295 12.10 12.32 -22.78
C LYS A 295 12.47 12.29 -21.31
N VAL A 296 12.81 11.12 -20.79
CA VAL A 296 13.33 10.91 -19.45
C VAL A 296 14.80 10.57 -19.55
N LYS A 297 15.63 11.26 -18.77
CA LYS A 297 17.07 10.94 -18.72
C LYS A 297 17.24 9.63 -17.94
N PHE A 298 17.76 8.62 -18.62
CA PHE A 298 18.10 7.35 -17.99
C PHE A 298 19.53 7.42 -17.45
N PRO A 299 19.78 7.12 -16.18
CA PRO A 299 21.09 7.36 -15.57
C PRO A 299 22.17 6.34 -15.96
N ILE A 300 21.83 5.28 -16.70
CA ILE A 300 22.82 4.31 -17.22
C ILE A 300 23.24 4.71 -18.64
N PRO A 301 24.52 4.99 -18.87
CA PRO A 301 25.01 5.30 -20.20
C PRO A 301 24.72 4.17 -21.20
N PHE A 302 24.37 4.54 -22.44
CA PHE A 302 24.12 3.62 -23.56
C PHE A 302 22.87 2.76 -23.49
N ILE A 303 22.18 2.66 -22.35
CA ILE A 303 20.88 1.98 -22.30
C ILE A 303 19.81 2.89 -22.88
N LYS A 304 19.06 2.33 -23.81
CA LYS A 304 17.88 2.95 -24.41
C LYS A 304 16.65 2.18 -23.97
N ALA A 305 15.63 2.87 -23.50
CA ALA A 305 14.31 2.31 -23.27
C ALA A 305 13.26 3.22 -23.89
N MET A 306 12.18 2.66 -24.36
CA MET A 306 11.03 3.37 -24.90
C MET A 306 9.78 2.78 -24.28
N GLY A 307 8.81 3.63 -23.94
CA GLY A 307 7.48 3.21 -23.49
C GLY A 307 6.40 3.83 -24.35
N LEU A 308 5.35 3.07 -24.57
CA LEU A 308 4.06 3.53 -25.11
C LEU A 308 3.05 3.40 -23.99
N GLY A 309 2.47 4.52 -23.57
CA GLY A 309 1.43 4.56 -22.52
C GLY A 309 0.08 4.98 -23.09
N PHE A 310 -0.96 4.28 -22.68
CA PHE A 310 -2.35 4.53 -23.04
C PHE A 310 -3.17 4.70 -21.77
N ARG A 311 -4.25 5.46 -21.80
CA ARG A 311 -5.21 5.48 -20.71
C ARG A 311 -5.74 4.07 -20.49
N GLY A 312 -5.43 3.49 -19.33
CA GLY A 312 -6.05 2.27 -18.87
C GLY A 312 -7.40 2.54 -18.22
N VAL A 313 -8.04 1.50 -17.74
CA VAL A 313 -9.36 1.56 -17.11
C VAL A 313 -9.24 1.38 -15.58
N SER A 314 -10.28 1.79 -14.86
CA SER A 314 -10.37 1.52 -13.41
C SER A 314 -10.54 0.03 -13.13
N ALA A 315 -10.18 -0.39 -11.91
CA ALA A 315 -10.21 -1.81 -11.50
C ALA A 315 -11.59 -2.49 -11.65
N ASN A 316 -12.68 -1.71 -11.56
CA ASN A 316 -14.05 -2.21 -11.68
C ASN A 316 -14.66 -1.99 -13.08
N HIS A 317 -13.85 -1.63 -14.08
CA HIS A 317 -14.34 -1.41 -15.44
C HIS A 317 -14.59 -2.74 -16.16
N GLU A 318 -15.61 -2.79 -17.01
CA GLU A 318 -15.98 -4.01 -17.78
C GLU A 318 -14.84 -4.52 -18.68
N ASP A 319 -14.02 -3.64 -19.22
CA ASP A 319 -12.89 -3.98 -20.09
C ASP A 319 -11.64 -4.44 -19.35
N GLN A 320 -11.62 -4.40 -18.02
CA GLN A 320 -10.41 -4.70 -17.22
C GLN A 320 -9.90 -6.12 -17.47
N VAL A 321 -10.81 -7.11 -17.53
CA VAL A 321 -10.46 -8.51 -17.80
C VAL A 321 -9.94 -8.67 -19.24
N ALA A 322 -10.58 -8.02 -20.21
CA ALA A 322 -10.15 -8.05 -21.61
C ALA A 322 -8.74 -7.45 -21.80
N LEU A 323 -8.45 -6.35 -21.13
CA LEU A 323 -7.09 -5.74 -21.14
C LEU A 323 -6.05 -6.64 -20.50
N ASN A 324 -6.37 -7.32 -19.41
CA ASN A 324 -5.45 -8.31 -18.81
C ASN A 324 -5.15 -9.47 -19.77
N ILE A 325 -6.16 -9.98 -20.46
CA ILE A 325 -5.97 -11.02 -21.48
C ILE A 325 -5.08 -10.49 -22.61
N ALA A 326 -5.34 -9.28 -23.10
CA ALA A 326 -4.53 -8.65 -24.15
C ALA A 326 -3.05 -8.51 -23.74
N VAL A 327 -2.79 -8.07 -22.52
CA VAL A 327 -1.43 -7.98 -21.96
C VAL A 327 -0.78 -9.36 -21.89
N ASN A 328 -1.50 -10.39 -21.43
CA ASN A 328 -0.99 -11.77 -21.37
C ASN A 328 -0.67 -12.37 -22.75
N LEU A 329 -1.37 -11.94 -23.81
CA LEU A 329 -1.02 -12.29 -25.20
C LEU A 329 0.27 -11.60 -25.67
N LEU A 330 0.58 -10.44 -25.10
CA LEU A 330 1.81 -9.71 -25.41
C LEU A 330 3.01 -10.28 -24.64
N ASN A 331 2.87 -10.47 -23.34
CA ASN A 331 3.89 -11.14 -22.52
C ASN A 331 3.23 -11.84 -21.31
N ASN A 332 3.78 -12.98 -20.88
CA ASN A 332 3.26 -13.77 -19.78
C ASN A 332 4.35 -14.55 -19.06
N ALA A 333 4.02 -15.10 -17.87
CA ALA A 333 4.95 -15.85 -17.05
C ALA A 333 5.54 -17.11 -17.72
N ASN A 334 4.87 -17.64 -18.75
CA ASN A 334 5.33 -18.82 -19.50
C ASN A 334 6.25 -18.44 -20.67
N GLY A 335 6.49 -17.15 -20.92
CA GLY A 335 7.37 -16.70 -22.02
C GLY A 335 6.82 -16.98 -23.42
N THR A 336 5.50 -17.08 -23.58
CA THR A 336 4.84 -17.46 -24.82
C THR A 336 4.17 -16.29 -25.56
N GLY A 337 4.18 -15.10 -24.98
CA GLY A 337 3.58 -13.91 -25.57
C GLY A 337 4.38 -13.38 -26.78
N TYR A 338 3.78 -12.46 -27.50
CA TYR A 338 4.40 -11.87 -28.69
C TYR A 338 5.73 -11.14 -28.36
N LEU A 339 5.75 -10.35 -27.28
CA LEU A 339 6.98 -9.66 -26.84
C LEU A 339 8.01 -10.64 -26.33
N ASP A 340 7.59 -11.71 -25.65
CA ASP A 340 8.46 -12.78 -25.19
C ASP A 340 9.19 -13.43 -26.38
N LYS A 341 8.46 -13.71 -27.46
CA LYS A 341 9.02 -14.23 -28.69
C LYS A 341 10.09 -13.29 -29.30
N LEU A 342 9.83 -11.96 -29.29
CA LEU A 342 10.81 -10.98 -29.78
C LEU A 342 12.11 -10.97 -28.96
N MET A 343 12.00 -11.22 -27.65
CA MET A 343 13.17 -11.35 -26.75
C MET A 343 13.94 -12.66 -27.02
N VAL A 344 13.22 -13.78 -27.14
CA VAL A 344 13.83 -15.10 -27.44
C VAL A 344 14.51 -15.08 -28.81
N GLU A 345 13.95 -14.44 -29.81
CA GLU A 345 14.54 -14.26 -31.15
C GLU A 345 15.65 -13.19 -31.15
N HIS A 346 16.02 -12.66 -30.01
CA HIS A 346 17.01 -11.59 -29.86
C HIS A 346 16.71 -10.34 -30.70
N LYS A 347 15.45 -10.05 -30.98
CA LYS A 347 15.04 -8.83 -31.71
C LYS A 347 14.99 -7.61 -30.79
N LEU A 348 14.71 -7.80 -29.51
CA LEU A 348 14.76 -6.81 -28.45
C LEU A 348 15.65 -7.30 -27.30
N MET A 349 16.21 -6.39 -26.50
CA MET A 349 16.92 -6.74 -25.27
C MET A 349 15.97 -7.00 -24.10
N GLY A 350 14.83 -6.31 -24.08
CA GLY A 350 13.80 -6.47 -23.10
C GLY A 350 12.49 -5.90 -23.61
N ALA A 351 11.39 -6.45 -23.14
CA ALA A 351 10.06 -5.95 -23.43
C ALA A 351 9.11 -6.33 -22.27
N LEU A 352 8.15 -5.47 -22.00
CA LEU A 352 7.13 -5.65 -20.95
C LEU A 352 5.85 -4.95 -21.38
N ALA A 353 4.72 -5.62 -21.25
CA ALA A 353 3.39 -4.99 -21.29
C ALA A 353 2.75 -5.09 -19.92
N ILE A 354 2.09 -4.03 -19.49
CA ILE A 354 1.40 -3.95 -18.19
C ILE A 354 0.01 -3.35 -18.39
N ASN A 355 -0.94 -3.85 -17.62
CA ASN A 355 -2.22 -3.21 -17.36
C ASN A 355 -2.34 -3.04 -15.84
N GLU A 356 -2.13 -1.83 -15.37
CA GLU A 356 -2.26 -1.48 -13.95
C GLU A 356 -3.55 -0.70 -13.78
N SER A 357 -4.52 -1.32 -13.10
CA SER A 357 -5.83 -0.73 -12.87
C SER A 357 -5.99 -0.41 -11.38
N MET A 358 -6.10 0.87 -11.05
CA MET A 358 -6.41 1.39 -9.73
C MET A 358 -7.90 1.72 -9.63
N ASN A 359 -8.39 2.13 -8.46
CA ASN A 359 -9.84 2.32 -8.27
C ASN A 359 -10.46 3.39 -9.17
N GLU A 360 -9.74 4.44 -9.50
CA GLU A 360 -10.29 5.58 -10.26
C GLU A 360 -9.81 5.65 -11.71
N ALA A 361 -8.62 5.12 -11.99
CA ALA A 361 -7.99 5.16 -13.31
C ALA A 361 -6.98 4.03 -13.46
N GLY A 362 -6.46 3.83 -14.67
CA GLY A 362 -5.44 2.81 -14.93
C GLY A 362 -4.41 3.24 -15.95
N ILE A 363 -3.37 2.43 -16.09
CA ILE A 363 -2.32 2.54 -17.10
C ILE A 363 -2.28 1.26 -17.91
N LEU A 364 -2.38 1.37 -19.23
CA LEU A 364 -1.97 0.33 -20.15
C LEU A 364 -0.66 0.78 -20.79
N ALA A 365 0.41 0.02 -20.62
CA ALA A 365 1.71 0.42 -21.15
C ALA A 365 2.48 -0.75 -21.74
N VAL A 366 3.29 -0.45 -22.76
CA VAL A 366 4.29 -1.35 -23.33
C VAL A 366 5.64 -0.66 -23.26
N ALA A 367 6.60 -1.28 -22.58
CA ALA A 367 7.98 -0.84 -22.53
C ALA A 367 8.87 -1.78 -23.30
N ILE A 368 9.83 -1.24 -24.04
CA ILE A 368 10.79 -2.03 -24.82
C ILE A 368 12.20 -1.47 -24.66
N MET A 369 13.18 -2.36 -24.70
CA MET A 369 14.60 -2.05 -24.72
C MET A 369 15.17 -2.48 -26.07
N PRO A 370 15.50 -1.53 -26.96
CA PRO A 370 16.15 -1.84 -28.24
C PRO A 370 17.54 -2.45 -28.02
N LYS A 371 18.05 -3.15 -29.01
CA LYS A 371 19.45 -3.62 -29.02
C LYS A 371 20.42 -2.45 -28.88
N LEU A 372 21.38 -2.58 -27.98
CA LEU A 372 22.41 -1.56 -27.73
C LEU A 372 23.15 -1.21 -29.01
N LEU A 373 23.31 0.09 -29.26
CA LEU A 373 24.11 0.68 -30.36
C LEU A 373 23.66 0.35 -31.80
N ILE A 374 22.83 -0.67 -32.02
CA ILE A 374 22.50 -1.19 -33.36
C ILE A 374 21.08 -0.84 -33.79
N GLN A 375 20.15 -0.63 -32.84
CA GLN A 375 18.76 -0.44 -33.15
C GLN A 375 18.27 0.96 -32.78
N SER A 376 17.55 1.63 -33.68
CA SER A 376 16.91 2.90 -33.42
C SER A 376 15.57 2.70 -32.72
N TYR A 377 15.10 3.74 -31.99
CA TYR A 377 13.75 3.73 -31.40
C TYR A 377 12.66 3.49 -32.44
N SER A 378 12.75 4.15 -33.60
CA SER A 378 11.76 3.99 -34.68
C SER A 378 11.73 2.58 -35.25
N SER A 379 12.86 1.87 -35.28
CA SER A 379 12.91 0.46 -35.72
C SER A 379 12.27 -0.48 -34.68
N ALA A 380 12.49 -0.20 -33.39
CA ALA A 380 11.93 -1.01 -32.31
C ALA A 380 10.41 -0.79 -32.16
N GLU A 381 9.94 0.44 -32.38
CA GLU A 381 8.52 0.79 -32.31
C GLU A 381 7.67 0.12 -33.42
N LYS A 382 8.27 -0.20 -34.56
CA LYS A 382 7.60 -0.83 -35.69
C LYS A 382 7.46 -2.36 -35.60
N MET A 383 8.08 -2.96 -34.59
CA MET A 383 7.97 -4.38 -34.28
C MET A 383 6.74 -4.67 -33.43
#